data_abb198169679850c7e86fbbebc67524a
#
_entry.id   abb198169679850c7e86fbbebc67524a
#
_cell.length_a   1.000
_cell.length_b   1.000
_cell.length_c   1.000
_cell.angle_alpha   90.00
_cell.angle_beta   90.00
_cell.angle_gamma   90.00
#
_symmetry.space_group_name_H-M   'P 1'
#
loop_
_entity.id
_entity.type
_entity.pdbx_description
1 polymer ?
#
loop_
_entity_poly.entity_id
_entity_poly.type
_entity_poly.pdbx_seq_one_letter_code
_entity_poly.pdbx_strand_id
1 'polypeptide(L)'
;METINAFPGYEYIIDENNKPHNMYMGEDVGFGGYVFAQPGMYGRTVCFDVSGMHPASIRALNCFGEYTKNFGDLVDARLAIKHKDFDAARTMLGGKLAPYLEDESQAKALAGALKISVNAVYGQTSAKYENPFRDIRNKNNIVALRGALFMVSLKHEVQDRGFKVIHCKTDSIKVVEPDEEISKFIMDYGKKYGYNFEIEHIFEKICLVNNAVYIAKLATDDPDNPGQWTATGAQFAVPYVFKKLFTKEPIEFSDLCETKEVKTAIYLDKNENLPEGEHDYHFVGKVGLFCPIKPGCGGAELVKTAIDKDGNVKYDAVTGAKGYRWLEAEMVKTLGKEDDIDLSYYNELVDSAVHGSGSGASRKPGISDFGDFEWFVSDDPYIEAPSSVNADMHPVEQPFDTIEDDDPPWYDDSELFMKR
;
A
#
# COMPACT_ATOMS: atom_id res chain seq x y z
N MET A 1 -14.46 -13.70 -22.76
CA MET A 1 -14.94 -15.07 -22.47
C MET A 1 -13.83 -16.05 -22.08
N GLU A 2 -12.65 -16.03 -22.70
CA GLU A 2 -11.55 -16.96 -22.31
C GLU A 2 -11.09 -16.83 -20.86
N THR A 3 -11.10 -15.66 -20.26
CA THR A 3 -10.75 -15.44 -18.86
C THR A 3 -11.65 -16.18 -17.90
N ILE A 4 -12.93 -16.24 -18.17
CA ILE A 4 -13.95 -16.89 -17.35
C ILE A 4 -13.80 -18.40 -17.44
N ASN A 5 -13.36 -18.93 -18.59
CA ASN A 5 -13.15 -20.35 -18.78
C ASN A 5 -11.97 -20.92 -17.96
N ALA A 6 -11.00 -20.05 -17.58
CA ALA A 6 -9.89 -20.44 -16.71
C ALA A 6 -10.29 -20.59 -15.23
N PHE A 7 -11.44 -20.01 -14.84
CA PHE A 7 -11.93 -19.99 -13.45
C PHE A 7 -13.40 -20.49 -13.42
N PRO A 8 -13.64 -21.80 -13.57
CA PRO A 8 -14.97 -22.37 -13.56
C PRO A 8 -15.66 -22.11 -12.21
N GLY A 9 -16.92 -21.70 -12.26
CA GLY A 9 -17.72 -21.32 -11.09
C GLY A 9 -17.69 -19.81 -10.76
N TYR A 10 -17.01 -18.99 -11.58
CA TYR A 10 -17.17 -17.55 -11.49
C TYR A 10 -18.56 -17.13 -11.95
N GLU A 11 -19.20 -16.24 -11.19
CA GLU A 11 -20.53 -15.70 -11.46
C GLU A 11 -20.53 -14.16 -11.31
N TYR A 12 -21.15 -13.49 -12.29
CA TYR A 12 -21.48 -12.06 -12.18
C TYR A 12 -22.94 -11.95 -11.78
N ILE A 13 -23.22 -11.42 -10.60
CA ILE A 13 -24.57 -11.29 -10.06
C ILE A 13 -24.89 -9.82 -9.78
N ILE A 14 -26.20 -9.52 -9.79
CA ILE A 14 -26.72 -8.21 -9.38
C ILE A 14 -27.61 -8.45 -8.16
N ASP A 15 -27.32 -7.75 -7.05
CA ASP A 15 -28.06 -7.89 -5.82
C ASP A 15 -29.44 -7.19 -5.86
N GLU A 16 -30.20 -7.30 -4.77
CA GLU A 16 -31.52 -6.68 -4.60
C GLU A 16 -31.48 -5.14 -4.68
N ASN A 17 -30.34 -4.53 -4.41
CA ASN A 17 -30.10 -3.10 -4.47
C ASN A 17 -29.57 -2.64 -5.85
N ASN A 18 -29.60 -3.53 -6.83
CA ASN A 18 -29.09 -3.31 -8.19
C ASN A 18 -27.56 -3.05 -8.25
N LYS A 19 -26.80 -3.59 -7.25
CA LYS A 19 -25.34 -3.52 -7.21
C LYS A 19 -24.76 -4.78 -7.86
N PRO A 20 -23.76 -4.64 -8.73
CA PRO A 20 -23.07 -5.77 -9.33
C PRO A 20 -22.01 -6.35 -8.36
N HIS A 21 -21.85 -7.67 -8.41
CA HIS A 21 -20.85 -8.43 -7.65
C HIS A 21 -20.16 -9.46 -8.56
N ASN A 22 -18.89 -9.68 -8.33
CA ASN A 22 -18.10 -10.71 -8.97
C ASN A 22 -17.86 -11.84 -7.95
N MET A 23 -18.67 -12.89 -8.02
CA MET A 23 -18.61 -14.00 -7.07
C MET A 23 -17.72 -15.13 -7.57
N TYR A 24 -16.82 -15.62 -6.71
CA TYR A 24 -16.00 -16.78 -6.99
C TYR A 24 -15.62 -17.53 -5.72
N MET A 25 -15.83 -18.84 -5.71
CA MET A 25 -15.56 -19.72 -4.55
C MET A 25 -16.20 -19.20 -3.24
N GLY A 26 -17.39 -18.60 -3.33
CA GLY A 26 -18.14 -18.06 -2.19
C GLY A 26 -17.72 -16.65 -1.74
N GLU A 27 -16.81 -16.02 -2.44
CA GLU A 27 -16.31 -14.68 -2.10
C GLU A 27 -16.66 -13.65 -3.19
N ASP A 28 -16.95 -12.41 -2.77
CA ASP A 28 -16.99 -11.27 -3.69
C ASP A 28 -15.56 -10.77 -3.94
N VAL A 29 -15.08 -10.95 -5.15
CA VAL A 29 -13.71 -10.55 -5.52
C VAL A 29 -13.61 -9.08 -5.91
N GLY A 30 -14.72 -8.35 -5.92
CA GLY A 30 -14.78 -6.94 -6.28
C GLY A 30 -14.49 -6.65 -7.75
N PHE A 31 -14.19 -5.39 -8.06
CA PHE A 31 -13.90 -4.90 -9.41
C PHE A 31 -12.45 -4.45 -9.61
N GLY A 32 -11.64 -4.53 -8.58
CA GLY A 32 -10.23 -4.15 -8.57
C GLY A 32 -9.32 -5.32 -8.26
N GLY A 33 -8.24 -5.07 -7.51
CA GLY A 33 -7.41 -6.12 -6.94
C GLY A 33 -8.11 -6.80 -5.76
N TYR A 34 -7.97 -8.11 -5.67
CA TYR A 34 -8.49 -8.87 -4.53
C TYR A 34 -7.75 -8.52 -3.25
N VAL A 35 -8.50 -8.36 -2.16
CA VAL A 35 -7.96 -8.10 -0.82
C VAL A 35 -8.59 -9.08 0.18
N PHE A 36 -7.72 -9.76 0.93
CA PHE A 36 -8.09 -10.61 2.05
C PHE A 36 -7.17 -10.31 3.23
N ALA A 37 -7.71 -10.21 4.43
CA ALA A 37 -6.93 -10.03 5.65
C ALA A 37 -7.52 -10.85 6.78
N GLN A 38 -6.66 -11.54 7.51
CA GLN A 38 -6.96 -12.15 8.78
C GLN A 38 -6.11 -11.43 9.85
N PRO A 39 -6.65 -10.39 10.51
CA PRO A 39 -5.91 -9.63 11.51
C PRO A 39 -5.37 -10.52 12.64
N GLY A 40 -4.19 -10.20 13.14
CA GLY A 40 -3.52 -10.97 14.20
C GLY A 40 -2.03 -10.74 14.25
N MET A 41 -1.38 -11.30 15.28
CA MET A 41 0.06 -11.43 15.37
C MET A 41 0.49 -12.83 14.91
N TYR A 42 1.53 -12.90 14.10
CA TYR A 42 2.04 -14.13 13.53
C TYR A 42 3.55 -14.16 13.59
N GLY A 43 4.10 -15.36 13.72
CA GLY A 43 5.53 -15.62 13.62
C GLY A 43 6.01 -15.61 12.17
N ARG A 44 6.96 -16.49 11.85
CA ARG A 44 7.56 -16.55 10.52
C ARG A 44 6.51 -16.61 9.42
N THR A 45 6.56 -15.65 8.52
CA THR A 45 5.59 -15.51 7.42
C THR A 45 6.33 -15.15 6.16
N VAL A 46 5.97 -15.72 5.03
CA VAL A 46 6.59 -15.42 3.73
C VAL A 46 5.57 -14.68 2.84
N CYS A 47 6.02 -13.58 2.25
CA CYS A 47 5.29 -12.84 1.23
C CYS A 47 5.75 -13.30 -0.15
N PHE A 48 4.83 -13.89 -0.90
CA PHE A 48 5.02 -14.19 -2.32
C PHE A 48 4.32 -13.12 -3.13
N ASP A 49 5.03 -12.50 -4.06
CA ASP A 49 4.54 -11.41 -4.92
C ASP A 49 4.63 -11.78 -6.39
N VAL A 50 3.62 -11.36 -7.17
CA VAL A 50 3.61 -11.60 -8.62
C VAL A 50 4.39 -10.49 -9.33
N SER A 51 5.42 -10.88 -10.06
CA SER A 51 6.22 -9.96 -10.87
C SER A 51 5.39 -9.31 -12.00
N GLY A 52 4.56 -8.33 -11.61
CA GLY A 52 3.72 -7.56 -12.54
C GLY A 52 2.44 -8.28 -12.96
N MET A 53 1.48 -8.38 -12.05
CA MET A 53 0.20 -9.08 -12.26
C MET A 53 -0.61 -8.53 -13.44
N HIS A 54 -0.81 -7.21 -13.54
CA HIS A 54 -1.59 -6.62 -14.63
C HIS A 54 -0.94 -6.85 -16.01
N PRO A 55 0.37 -6.62 -16.21
CA PRO A 55 1.05 -7.00 -17.44
C PRO A 55 0.91 -8.48 -17.79
N ALA A 56 1.04 -9.37 -16.81
CA ALA A 56 0.87 -10.80 -17.01
C ALA A 56 -0.57 -11.15 -17.42
N SER A 57 -1.57 -10.52 -16.79
CA SER A 57 -2.98 -10.66 -17.16
C SER A 57 -3.25 -10.17 -18.60
N ILE A 58 -2.68 -9.03 -18.99
CA ILE A 58 -2.78 -8.49 -20.37
C ILE A 58 -2.24 -9.50 -21.38
N ARG A 59 -1.07 -10.11 -21.08
CA ARG A 59 -0.48 -11.16 -21.94
C ARG A 59 -1.36 -12.38 -22.03
N ALA A 60 -1.81 -12.91 -20.90
CA ALA A 60 -2.66 -14.11 -20.85
C ALA A 60 -4.02 -13.93 -21.56
N LEU A 61 -4.57 -12.70 -21.50
CA LEU A 61 -5.81 -12.32 -22.18
C LEU A 61 -5.63 -11.99 -23.66
N ASN A 62 -4.39 -11.89 -24.13
CA ASN A 62 -4.07 -11.42 -25.47
C ASN A 62 -4.81 -10.11 -25.82
N CYS A 63 -4.70 -9.11 -24.94
CA CYS A 63 -5.47 -7.86 -25.06
C CYS A 63 -5.16 -7.05 -26.32
N PHE A 64 -3.97 -7.21 -26.90
CA PHE A 64 -3.53 -6.45 -28.06
C PHE A 64 -3.38 -7.30 -29.34
N GLY A 65 -3.93 -8.52 -29.34
CA GLY A 65 -3.85 -9.43 -30.47
C GLY A 65 -2.39 -9.67 -30.91
N GLU A 66 -2.06 -9.39 -32.15
CA GLU A 66 -0.69 -9.57 -32.70
C GLU A 66 0.39 -8.72 -31.99
N TYR A 67 0.00 -7.59 -31.36
CA TYR A 67 0.93 -6.70 -30.64
C TYR A 67 1.18 -7.11 -29.20
N THR A 68 0.45 -8.10 -28.68
CA THR A 68 0.63 -8.59 -27.29
C THR A 68 2.06 -9.11 -27.07
N LYS A 69 2.65 -9.73 -28.10
CA LYS A 69 4.05 -10.17 -28.03
C LYS A 69 5.00 -8.99 -27.81
N ASN A 70 4.85 -7.90 -28.56
CA ASN A 70 5.72 -6.73 -28.44
C ASN A 70 5.60 -6.09 -27.05
N PHE A 71 4.41 -6.05 -26.48
CA PHE A 71 4.19 -5.63 -25.11
C PHE A 71 4.89 -6.57 -24.12
N GLY A 72 4.78 -7.89 -24.34
CA GLY A 72 5.49 -8.90 -23.56
C GLY A 72 7.01 -8.73 -23.59
N ASP A 73 7.58 -8.44 -24.73
CA ASP A 73 9.03 -8.20 -24.91
C ASP A 73 9.49 -6.98 -24.06
N LEU A 74 8.65 -5.94 -23.90
CA LEU A 74 8.92 -4.80 -23.00
C LEU A 74 8.88 -5.20 -21.51
N VAL A 75 7.91 -6.02 -21.13
CA VAL A 75 7.78 -6.54 -19.77
C VAL A 75 9.00 -7.41 -19.42
N ASP A 76 9.38 -8.32 -20.33
CA ASP A 76 10.50 -9.22 -20.14
C ASP A 76 11.84 -8.45 -20.04
N ALA A 77 12.03 -7.41 -20.88
CA ALA A 77 13.20 -6.55 -20.80
C ALA A 77 13.28 -5.80 -19.46
N ARG A 78 12.17 -5.27 -18.96
CA ARG A 78 12.13 -4.65 -17.63
C ARG A 78 12.50 -5.65 -16.52
N LEU A 79 11.96 -6.87 -16.58
CA LEU A 79 12.25 -7.90 -15.57
C LEU A 79 13.73 -8.32 -15.61
N ALA A 80 14.32 -8.50 -16.79
CA ALA A 80 15.75 -8.79 -16.93
C ALA A 80 16.61 -7.69 -16.28
N ILE A 81 16.28 -6.41 -16.51
CA ILE A 81 16.99 -5.29 -15.87
C ILE A 81 16.79 -5.30 -14.34
N LYS A 82 15.55 -5.53 -13.86
CA LYS A 82 15.25 -5.62 -12.41
C LYS A 82 16.11 -6.68 -11.73
N HIS A 83 16.28 -7.84 -12.38
CA HIS A 83 17.04 -8.96 -11.86
C HIS A 83 18.56 -8.85 -12.16
N LYS A 84 19.00 -7.72 -12.71
CA LYS A 84 20.41 -7.45 -13.09
C LYS A 84 20.96 -8.42 -14.16
N ASP A 85 20.07 -9.08 -14.90
CA ASP A 85 20.46 -9.86 -16.09
C ASP A 85 20.66 -8.91 -17.28
N PHE A 86 21.74 -8.11 -17.18
CA PHE A 86 22.04 -7.10 -18.20
C PHE A 86 22.45 -7.72 -19.52
N ASP A 87 23.00 -8.92 -19.53
CA ASP A 87 23.40 -9.60 -20.75
C ASP A 87 22.19 -10.01 -21.59
N ALA A 88 21.17 -10.59 -20.95
CA ALA A 88 19.89 -10.83 -21.62
C ALA A 88 19.24 -9.51 -22.08
N ALA A 89 19.15 -8.51 -21.18
CA ALA A 89 18.51 -7.24 -21.48
C ALA A 89 19.15 -6.50 -22.67
N ARG A 90 20.48 -6.56 -22.84
CA ARG A 90 21.21 -5.94 -23.96
C ARG A 90 20.78 -6.48 -25.32
N THR A 91 20.33 -7.71 -25.39
CA THR A 91 19.90 -8.34 -26.66
C THR A 91 18.42 -8.12 -26.96
N MET A 92 17.62 -7.79 -25.95
CA MET A 92 16.18 -7.57 -26.08
C MET A 92 15.86 -6.30 -26.87
N LEU A 93 14.65 -6.24 -27.40
CA LEU A 93 14.13 -5.09 -28.18
C LEU A 93 15.07 -4.66 -29.31
N GLY A 94 15.76 -5.62 -29.93
CA GLY A 94 16.71 -5.37 -31.01
C GLY A 94 17.96 -4.62 -30.57
N GLY A 95 18.38 -4.77 -29.32
CA GLY A 95 19.59 -4.16 -28.77
C GLY A 95 19.47 -2.69 -28.39
N LYS A 96 18.27 -2.11 -28.49
CA LYS A 96 18.04 -0.67 -28.24
C LYS A 96 18.29 -0.23 -26.79
N LEU A 97 18.29 -1.16 -25.85
CA LEU A 97 18.50 -0.87 -24.43
C LEU A 97 19.99 -0.86 -24.05
N ALA A 98 20.85 -1.45 -24.85
CA ALA A 98 22.28 -1.63 -24.54
C ALA A 98 23.00 -0.36 -24.06
N PRO A 99 22.81 0.83 -24.68
CA PRO A 99 23.49 2.05 -24.22
C PRO A 99 23.15 2.51 -22.81
N TYR A 100 21.99 2.10 -22.28
CA TYR A 100 21.50 2.48 -20.95
C TYR A 100 21.84 1.44 -19.87
N LEU A 101 22.56 0.37 -20.23
CA LEU A 101 22.91 -0.75 -19.34
C LEU A 101 24.40 -0.82 -19.02
N GLU A 102 25.15 0.23 -19.35
CA GLU A 102 26.58 0.34 -19.06
C GLU A 102 26.83 0.78 -17.61
N ASP A 103 25.90 1.53 -17.04
CA ASP A 103 25.92 2.05 -15.67
C ASP A 103 24.72 1.56 -14.87
N GLU A 104 24.94 1.08 -13.64
CA GLU A 104 23.89 0.48 -12.80
C GLU A 104 22.81 1.51 -12.42
N SER A 105 23.18 2.78 -12.24
CA SER A 105 22.22 3.86 -11.94
C SER A 105 21.31 4.14 -13.12
N GLN A 106 21.86 4.17 -14.33
CA GLN A 106 21.08 4.34 -15.56
C GLN A 106 20.18 3.12 -15.81
N ALA A 107 20.68 1.91 -15.58
CA ALA A 107 19.87 0.69 -15.69
C ALA A 107 18.69 0.71 -14.73
N LYS A 108 18.90 1.13 -13.48
CA LYS A 108 17.82 1.30 -12.49
C LYS A 108 16.80 2.34 -12.92
N ALA A 109 17.23 3.49 -13.41
CA ALA A 109 16.37 4.54 -13.93
C ALA A 109 15.54 4.05 -15.13
N LEU A 110 16.17 3.29 -16.05
CA LEU A 110 15.48 2.68 -17.19
C LEU A 110 14.42 1.66 -16.73
N ALA A 111 14.74 0.80 -15.77
CA ALA A 111 13.78 -0.16 -15.21
C ALA A 111 12.57 0.56 -14.59
N GLY A 112 12.80 1.69 -13.91
CA GLY A 112 11.75 2.56 -13.37
C GLY A 112 10.87 3.16 -14.47
N ALA A 113 11.46 3.72 -15.51
CA ALA A 113 10.72 4.27 -16.65
C ALA A 113 9.90 3.20 -17.38
N LEU A 114 10.46 2.00 -17.57
CA LEU A 114 9.72 0.88 -18.16
C LEU A 114 8.58 0.41 -17.24
N LYS A 115 8.76 0.39 -15.91
CA LYS A 115 7.67 0.08 -14.94
C LYS A 115 6.49 1.02 -15.13
N ILE A 116 6.76 2.33 -15.17
CA ILE A 116 5.72 3.35 -15.38
C ILE A 116 5.03 3.14 -16.73
N SER A 117 5.78 2.95 -17.80
CA SER A 117 5.24 2.76 -19.15
C SER A 117 4.35 1.53 -19.24
N VAL A 118 4.80 0.39 -18.73
CA VAL A 118 4.07 -0.89 -18.74
C VAL A 118 2.78 -0.78 -17.90
N ASN A 119 2.84 -0.13 -16.74
CA ASN A 119 1.67 0.07 -15.89
C ASN A 119 0.67 1.07 -16.49
N ALA A 120 1.15 2.13 -17.14
CA ALA A 120 0.29 3.10 -17.84
C ALA A 120 -0.55 2.43 -18.94
N VAL A 121 -0.02 1.41 -19.61
CA VAL A 121 -0.76 0.62 -20.61
C VAL A 121 -1.99 -0.04 -20.00
N TYR A 122 -1.90 -0.57 -18.76
CA TYR A 122 -3.08 -1.11 -18.06
C TYR A 122 -4.19 -0.05 -17.92
N GLY A 123 -3.86 1.16 -17.47
CA GLY A 123 -4.83 2.26 -17.38
C GLY A 123 -5.45 2.63 -18.75
N GLN A 124 -4.67 2.52 -19.82
CA GLN A 124 -5.17 2.79 -21.20
C GLN A 124 -6.17 1.72 -21.66
N THR A 125 -6.05 0.47 -21.20
CA THR A 125 -6.96 -0.61 -21.62
C THR A 125 -8.41 -0.35 -21.23
N SER A 126 -8.66 0.35 -20.12
CA SER A 126 -9.99 0.67 -19.58
C SER A 126 -10.39 2.13 -19.74
N ALA A 127 -9.58 2.96 -20.38
CA ALA A 127 -9.82 4.39 -20.52
C ALA A 127 -11.18 4.68 -21.21
N LYS A 128 -11.86 5.73 -20.76
CA LYS A 128 -13.15 6.17 -21.34
C LYS A 128 -13.01 6.83 -22.71
N TYR A 129 -11.79 7.25 -23.07
CA TYR A 129 -11.46 7.87 -24.35
C TYR A 129 -10.83 6.85 -25.31
N GLU A 130 -10.98 7.09 -26.62
CA GLU A 130 -10.39 6.23 -27.65
C GLU A 130 -8.86 6.33 -27.63
N ASN A 131 -8.20 5.17 -27.60
CA ASN A 131 -6.75 5.04 -27.68
C ASN A 131 -6.36 3.66 -28.25
N PRO A 132 -5.14 3.46 -28.78
CA PRO A 132 -4.72 2.21 -29.40
C PRO A 132 -4.69 0.99 -28.48
N PHE A 133 -4.64 1.20 -27.15
CA PHE A 133 -4.57 0.12 -26.16
C PHE A 133 -5.92 -0.22 -25.54
N ARG A 134 -6.98 0.51 -25.90
CA ARG A 134 -8.31 0.27 -25.37
C ARG A 134 -8.84 -1.08 -25.82
N ASP A 135 -9.22 -1.90 -24.85
CA ASP A 135 -9.85 -3.20 -25.09
C ASP A 135 -11.30 -3.17 -24.60
N ILE A 136 -12.26 -3.39 -25.51
CA ILE A 136 -13.68 -3.38 -25.17
C ILE A 136 -14.03 -4.45 -24.10
N ARG A 137 -13.25 -5.53 -24.02
CA ARG A 137 -13.40 -6.56 -22.98
C ARG A 137 -13.05 -6.04 -21.59
N ASN A 138 -12.20 -5.00 -21.49
CA ASN A 138 -11.81 -4.40 -20.22
C ASN A 138 -12.82 -3.36 -19.71
N LYS A 139 -14.00 -3.28 -20.30
CA LYS A 139 -15.10 -2.44 -19.83
C LYS A 139 -15.47 -2.74 -18.36
N ASN A 140 -15.33 -4.00 -17.93
CA ASN A 140 -15.58 -4.46 -16.57
C ASN A 140 -14.26 -4.80 -15.84
N ASN A 141 -13.17 -4.13 -16.21
CA ASN A 141 -11.85 -4.32 -15.59
C ASN A 141 -11.35 -5.77 -15.62
N ILE A 142 -11.54 -6.47 -16.72
CA ILE A 142 -11.26 -7.90 -16.88
C ILE A 142 -9.78 -8.25 -16.58
N VAL A 143 -8.86 -7.31 -16.76
CA VAL A 143 -7.43 -7.48 -16.47
C VAL A 143 -7.21 -7.66 -14.97
N ALA A 144 -7.78 -6.76 -14.15
CA ALA A 144 -7.71 -6.88 -12.69
C ALA A 144 -8.54 -8.06 -12.18
N LEU A 145 -9.74 -8.25 -12.71
CA LEU A 145 -10.62 -9.39 -12.37
C LEU A 145 -9.91 -10.72 -12.54
N ARG A 146 -9.16 -10.91 -13.63
CA ARG A 146 -8.40 -12.15 -13.85
C ARG A 146 -7.39 -12.40 -12.72
N GLY A 147 -6.67 -11.35 -12.29
CA GLY A 147 -5.76 -11.43 -11.15
C GLY A 147 -6.48 -11.75 -9.86
N ALA A 148 -7.62 -11.10 -9.59
CA ALA A 148 -8.43 -11.33 -8.39
C ALA A 148 -8.95 -12.78 -8.31
N LEU A 149 -9.51 -13.32 -9.40
CA LEU A 149 -9.96 -14.71 -9.47
C LEU A 149 -8.81 -15.70 -9.24
N PHE A 150 -7.64 -15.43 -9.83
CA PHE A 150 -6.44 -16.22 -9.60
C PHE A 150 -6.01 -16.22 -8.13
N MET A 151 -5.97 -15.04 -7.48
CA MET A 151 -5.55 -14.91 -6.08
C MET A 151 -6.51 -15.62 -5.13
N VAL A 152 -7.83 -15.55 -5.37
CA VAL A 152 -8.81 -16.32 -4.59
C VAL A 152 -8.57 -17.81 -4.76
N SER A 153 -8.43 -18.29 -5.99
CA SER A 153 -8.15 -19.71 -6.28
C SER A 153 -6.87 -20.18 -5.58
N LEU A 154 -5.78 -19.42 -5.70
CA LEU A 154 -4.51 -19.74 -5.04
C LEU A 154 -4.66 -19.78 -3.51
N LYS A 155 -5.35 -18.80 -2.91
CA LYS A 155 -5.59 -18.78 -1.47
C LYS A 155 -6.28 -20.06 -1.00
N HIS A 156 -7.37 -20.46 -1.64
CA HIS A 156 -8.07 -21.70 -1.29
C HIS A 156 -7.19 -22.92 -1.47
N GLU A 157 -6.46 -23.04 -2.56
CA GLU A 157 -5.55 -24.14 -2.82
C GLU A 157 -4.44 -24.26 -1.75
N VAL A 158 -3.92 -23.14 -1.23
CA VAL A 158 -2.94 -23.10 -0.14
C VAL A 158 -3.60 -23.51 1.18
N GLN A 159 -4.79 -22.99 1.48
CA GLN A 159 -5.55 -23.32 2.69
C GLN A 159 -5.99 -24.79 2.72
N ASP A 160 -6.42 -25.36 1.62
CA ASP A 160 -6.82 -26.77 1.50
C ASP A 160 -5.64 -27.73 1.74
N ARG A 161 -4.39 -27.25 1.55
CA ARG A 161 -3.17 -27.97 1.91
C ARG A 161 -2.75 -27.80 3.37
N GLY A 162 -3.59 -27.12 4.19
CA GLY A 162 -3.38 -26.95 5.62
C GLY A 162 -2.52 -25.77 6.03
N PHE A 163 -2.15 -24.89 5.08
CA PHE A 163 -1.36 -23.68 5.39
C PHE A 163 -2.25 -22.46 5.64
N LYS A 164 -1.83 -21.62 6.58
CA LYS A 164 -2.55 -20.41 6.95
C LYS A 164 -2.17 -19.25 6.05
N VAL A 165 -3.13 -18.75 5.27
CA VAL A 165 -3.02 -17.50 4.53
C VAL A 165 -3.57 -16.38 5.40
N ILE A 166 -2.78 -15.36 5.67
CA ILE A 166 -3.19 -14.23 6.52
C ILE A 166 -3.51 -12.95 5.75
N HIS A 167 -2.93 -12.79 4.56
CA HIS A 167 -3.14 -11.59 3.77
C HIS A 167 -2.98 -11.89 2.28
N CYS A 168 -3.91 -11.37 1.48
CA CYS A 168 -3.74 -11.20 0.05
C CYS A 168 -4.02 -9.73 -0.28
N LYS A 169 -3.20 -9.13 -1.13
CA LYS A 169 -3.42 -7.76 -1.59
C LYS A 169 -2.98 -7.65 -3.05
N THR A 170 -3.93 -7.57 -3.94
CA THR A 170 -3.79 -7.48 -5.40
C THR A 170 -2.93 -8.61 -5.99
N ASP A 171 -1.63 -8.57 -5.83
CA ASP A 171 -0.60 -9.43 -6.44
C ASP A 171 0.24 -10.21 -5.42
N SER A 172 0.04 -9.98 -4.13
CA SER A 172 0.80 -10.64 -3.07
C SER A 172 -0.05 -11.56 -2.20
N ILE A 173 0.56 -12.64 -1.72
CA ILE A 173 -0.02 -13.58 -0.74
C ILE A 173 0.98 -13.82 0.39
N LYS A 174 0.50 -13.69 1.64
CA LYS A 174 1.31 -13.92 2.85
C LYS A 174 0.87 -15.22 3.52
N VAL A 175 1.82 -16.15 3.65
CA VAL A 175 1.59 -17.50 4.18
C VAL A 175 2.43 -17.69 5.42
N VAL A 176 1.81 -18.18 6.50
CA VAL A 176 2.50 -18.46 7.78
C VAL A 176 3.23 -19.78 7.68
N GLU A 177 4.51 -19.78 8.07
CA GLU A 177 5.39 -20.96 8.14
C GLU A 177 5.31 -21.89 6.92
N PRO A 178 5.42 -21.36 5.67
CA PRO A 178 5.40 -22.23 4.51
C PRO A 178 6.66 -23.08 4.46
N ASP A 179 6.49 -24.37 4.15
CA ASP A 179 7.58 -25.27 3.83
C ASP A 179 8.03 -25.15 2.36
N GLU A 180 9.05 -25.91 1.98
CA GLU A 180 9.56 -25.91 0.60
C GLU A 180 8.53 -26.44 -0.40
N GLU A 181 7.68 -27.39 0.01
CA GLU A 181 6.69 -28.03 -0.87
C GLU A 181 5.58 -27.02 -1.22
N ILE A 182 5.02 -26.31 -0.22
CA ILE A 182 3.99 -25.31 -0.49
C ILE A 182 4.57 -24.09 -1.21
N SER A 183 5.80 -23.68 -0.90
CA SER A 183 6.48 -22.58 -1.60
C SER A 183 6.65 -22.92 -3.09
N LYS A 184 7.11 -24.13 -3.39
CA LYS A 184 7.20 -24.62 -4.77
C LYS A 184 5.84 -24.71 -5.44
N PHE A 185 4.81 -25.21 -4.72
CA PHE A 185 3.44 -25.28 -5.24
C PHE A 185 2.94 -23.88 -5.66
N ILE A 186 3.10 -22.85 -4.82
CA ILE A 186 2.70 -21.45 -5.14
C ILE A 186 3.36 -20.98 -6.43
N MET A 187 4.69 -21.18 -6.55
CA MET A 187 5.45 -20.81 -7.74
C MET A 187 4.94 -21.51 -9.01
N ASP A 188 4.74 -22.82 -8.94
CA ASP A 188 4.30 -23.64 -10.08
C ASP A 188 2.83 -23.39 -10.44
N TYR A 189 1.99 -23.14 -9.44
CA TYR A 189 0.60 -22.76 -9.65
C TYR A 189 0.49 -21.41 -10.37
N GLY A 190 1.31 -20.44 -9.96
CA GLY A 190 1.40 -19.16 -10.66
C GLY A 190 1.75 -19.33 -12.13
N LYS A 191 2.81 -20.08 -12.43
CA LYS A 191 3.27 -20.35 -13.81
C LYS A 191 2.20 -20.95 -14.68
N LYS A 192 1.37 -21.86 -14.15
CA LYS A 192 0.25 -22.47 -14.88
C LYS A 192 -0.73 -21.44 -15.43
N TYR A 193 -0.89 -20.29 -14.72
CA TYR A 193 -1.78 -19.21 -15.14
C TYR A 193 -1.03 -18.02 -15.77
N GLY A 194 0.29 -18.14 -15.99
CA GLY A 194 1.11 -17.10 -16.59
C GLY A 194 1.60 -16.04 -15.61
N TYR A 195 1.54 -16.32 -14.30
CA TYR A 195 2.07 -15.46 -13.25
C TYR A 195 3.38 -16.01 -12.70
N ASN A 196 4.39 -15.15 -12.55
CA ASN A 196 5.65 -15.50 -11.92
C ASN A 196 5.70 -14.90 -10.53
N PHE A 197 5.75 -15.76 -9.50
CA PHE A 197 5.95 -15.35 -8.13
C PHE A 197 7.44 -15.20 -7.80
N GLU A 198 7.74 -14.22 -6.98
CA GLU A 198 9.01 -14.02 -6.28
C GLU A 198 8.74 -14.02 -4.77
N ILE A 199 9.74 -14.37 -3.96
CA ILE A 199 9.69 -14.09 -2.52
C ILE A 199 10.10 -12.63 -2.36
N GLU A 200 9.15 -11.79 -1.97
CA GLU A 200 9.37 -10.37 -1.74
C GLU A 200 9.95 -10.12 -0.35
N HIS A 201 9.33 -10.73 0.67
CA HIS A 201 9.74 -10.59 2.05
C HIS A 201 9.61 -11.89 2.83
N ILE A 202 10.51 -12.06 3.80
CA ILE A 202 10.43 -13.09 4.82
C ILE A 202 10.36 -12.35 6.17
N PHE A 203 9.23 -12.47 6.84
CA PHE A 203 9.01 -11.86 8.14
C PHE A 203 9.39 -12.84 9.26
N GLU A 204 10.16 -12.38 10.25
CA GLU A 204 10.38 -13.08 11.52
C GLU A 204 9.07 -13.08 12.32
N LYS A 205 8.41 -11.91 12.35
CA LYS A 205 7.12 -11.70 13.00
C LYS A 205 6.37 -10.54 12.33
N ILE A 206 5.05 -10.66 12.27
CA ILE A 206 4.16 -9.66 11.66
C ILE A 206 2.90 -9.48 12.50
N CYS A 207 2.53 -8.22 12.74
CA CYS A 207 1.21 -7.84 13.25
C CYS A 207 0.39 -7.27 12.09
N LEU A 208 -0.59 -8.00 11.63
CA LEU A 208 -1.56 -7.56 10.63
C LEU A 208 -2.74 -6.91 11.34
N VAL A 209 -2.85 -5.59 11.26
CA VAL A 209 -3.92 -4.83 11.93
C VAL A 209 -5.20 -4.85 11.10
N ASN A 210 -5.08 -4.70 9.78
CA ASN A 210 -6.19 -4.81 8.83
C ASN A 210 -5.64 -5.01 7.40
N ASN A 211 -6.52 -4.93 6.40
CA ASN A 211 -6.16 -5.12 4.98
C ASN A 211 -5.16 -4.09 4.40
N ALA A 212 -4.91 -2.99 5.10
CA ALA A 212 -4.02 -1.90 4.63
C ALA A 212 -2.88 -1.61 5.62
N VAL A 213 -2.95 -2.12 6.85
CA VAL A 213 -2.03 -1.77 7.93
C VAL A 213 -1.41 -3.02 8.51
N TYR A 214 -0.10 -3.11 8.44
CA TYR A 214 0.70 -4.09 9.17
C TYR A 214 2.04 -3.52 9.60
N ILE A 215 2.64 -4.15 10.59
CA ILE A 215 4.00 -3.92 11.06
C ILE A 215 4.69 -5.27 11.11
N ALA A 216 5.95 -5.33 10.68
CA ALA A 216 6.70 -6.58 10.67
C ALA A 216 8.18 -6.35 10.94
N LYS A 217 8.82 -7.35 11.55
CA LYS A 217 10.26 -7.48 11.57
C LYS A 217 10.66 -8.48 10.50
N LEU A 218 11.52 -8.06 9.58
CA LEU A 218 12.04 -8.91 8.54
C LEU A 218 13.00 -9.93 9.14
N ALA A 219 12.98 -11.15 8.64
CA ALA A 219 13.87 -12.20 9.09
C ALA A 219 15.32 -11.95 8.65
N THR A 220 16.26 -12.62 9.28
CA THR A 220 17.69 -12.49 8.94
C THR A 220 18.03 -13.05 7.56
N ASP A 221 17.16 -13.86 6.99
CA ASP A 221 17.22 -14.41 5.63
C ASP A 221 16.28 -13.71 4.64
N ASP A 222 15.76 -12.52 4.98
CA ASP A 222 15.02 -11.69 4.03
C ASP A 222 15.94 -11.26 2.87
N PRO A 223 15.46 -11.34 1.61
CA PRO A 223 16.32 -11.12 0.45
C PRO A 223 16.86 -9.69 0.32
N ASP A 224 16.09 -8.69 0.78
CA ASP A 224 16.42 -7.28 0.54
C ASP A 224 16.87 -6.53 1.80
N ASN A 225 16.22 -6.78 2.93
CA ASN A 225 16.38 -5.98 4.15
C ASN A 225 16.44 -6.84 5.43
N PRO A 226 17.43 -7.72 5.57
CA PRO A 226 17.49 -8.69 6.68
C PRO A 226 17.49 -8.00 8.06
N GLY A 227 16.61 -8.47 8.93
CA GLY A 227 16.50 -8.04 10.32
C GLY A 227 15.90 -6.63 10.55
N GLN A 228 15.48 -5.94 9.50
CA GLN A 228 14.93 -4.59 9.61
C GLN A 228 13.43 -4.62 9.97
N TRP A 229 12.97 -3.54 10.58
CA TRP A 229 11.55 -3.28 10.77
C TRP A 229 10.94 -2.63 9.52
N THR A 230 9.73 -3.00 9.18
CA THR A 230 8.93 -2.39 8.12
C THR A 230 7.49 -2.22 8.57
N ALA A 231 6.81 -1.20 8.06
CA ALA A 231 5.40 -0.96 8.35
C ALA A 231 4.68 -0.36 7.15
N THR A 232 3.39 -0.65 7.05
CA THR A 232 2.47 0.04 6.15
C THR A 232 1.32 0.64 6.94
N GLY A 233 0.73 1.73 6.43
CA GLY A 233 -0.36 2.44 7.07
C GLY A 233 0.01 3.87 7.46
N ALA A 234 -0.97 4.78 7.37
CA ALA A 234 -0.75 6.20 7.59
C ALA A 234 -0.19 6.53 8.99
N GLN A 235 -0.56 5.75 10.02
CA GLN A 235 -0.06 5.96 11.39
C GLN A 235 1.45 5.71 11.54
N PHE A 236 2.04 4.90 10.65
CA PHE A 236 3.47 4.59 10.67
C PHE A 236 4.26 5.39 9.62
N ALA A 237 3.57 6.16 8.78
CA ALA A 237 4.22 7.07 7.82
C ALA A 237 4.92 8.24 8.51
N VAL A 238 4.62 8.51 9.78
CA VAL A 238 5.30 9.52 10.61
C VAL A 238 6.58 8.90 11.18
N PRO A 239 7.78 9.34 10.79
CA PRO A 239 9.04 8.71 11.18
C PRO A 239 9.22 8.63 12.69
N TYR A 240 8.78 9.66 13.43
CA TYR A 240 8.83 9.65 14.89
C TYR A 240 8.13 8.41 15.49
N VAL A 241 6.90 8.11 15.05
CA VAL A 241 6.11 6.98 15.56
C VAL A 241 6.83 5.67 15.31
N PHE A 242 7.30 5.48 14.09
CA PHE A 242 8.01 4.27 13.69
C PHE A 242 9.33 4.09 14.47
N LYS A 243 10.16 5.13 14.54
CA LYS A 243 11.42 5.08 15.28
C LYS A 243 11.20 4.86 16.78
N LYS A 244 10.24 5.55 17.38
CA LYS A 244 9.92 5.42 18.81
C LYS A 244 9.51 4.01 19.19
N LEU A 245 8.72 3.36 18.35
CA LEU A 245 8.17 2.04 18.66
C LEU A 245 9.11 0.89 18.29
N PHE A 246 9.77 0.95 17.14
CA PHE A 246 10.39 -0.22 16.54
C PHE A 246 11.92 -0.15 16.45
N THR A 247 12.49 0.88 15.86
CA THR A 247 13.94 0.94 15.65
C THR A 247 14.68 1.51 16.84
N LYS A 248 14.01 2.32 17.67
CA LYS A 248 14.59 2.99 18.87
C LYS A 248 15.81 3.85 18.53
N GLU A 249 15.92 4.27 17.26
CA GLU A 249 16.97 5.19 16.81
C GLU A 249 16.79 6.59 17.40
N PRO A 250 17.86 7.41 17.47
CA PRO A 250 17.74 8.81 17.87
C PRO A 250 16.74 9.56 17.01
N ILE A 251 15.88 10.34 17.66
CA ILE A 251 14.90 11.20 16.96
C ILE A 251 15.61 12.46 16.48
N GLU A 252 15.52 12.72 15.21
CA GLU A 252 16.05 13.91 14.55
C GLU A 252 14.92 14.89 14.22
N PHE A 253 15.28 16.14 13.88
CA PHE A 253 14.28 17.15 13.47
C PHE A 253 13.42 16.70 12.28
N SER A 254 14.02 16.02 11.32
CA SER A 254 13.30 15.47 10.16
C SER A 254 12.18 14.48 10.53
N ASP A 255 12.35 13.77 11.64
CA ASP A 255 11.36 12.81 12.13
C ASP A 255 10.13 13.49 12.75
N LEU A 256 10.27 14.78 13.08
CA LEU A 256 9.23 15.67 13.60
C LEU A 256 8.56 16.51 12.50
N CYS A 257 8.80 16.15 11.24
CA CYS A 257 8.22 16.85 10.10
C CYS A 257 7.25 15.94 9.36
N GLU A 258 6.04 16.44 9.12
CA GLU A 258 5.03 15.70 8.36
C GLU A 258 4.75 16.36 7.01
N THR A 259 4.76 15.56 5.95
CA THR A 259 4.22 15.98 4.65
C THR A 259 2.70 15.94 4.70
N LYS A 260 2.07 17.06 4.36
CA LYS A 260 0.63 17.14 4.13
C LYS A 260 0.38 17.46 2.67
N GLU A 261 -0.50 16.70 2.04
CA GLU A 261 -0.88 16.84 0.65
C GLU A 261 -2.39 16.92 0.49
N VAL A 262 -2.87 17.77 -0.42
CA VAL A 262 -4.29 17.91 -0.73
C VAL A 262 -4.51 18.09 -2.23
N LYS A 263 -5.67 17.67 -2.73
CA LYS A 263 -6.05 17.84 -4.14
C LYS A 263 -6.24 19.33 -4.53
N THR A 264 -6.69 20.17 -3.57
CA THR A 264 -7.03 21.59 -3.80
C THR A 264 -5.87 22.52 -3.46
N ALA A 265 -5.92 23.13 -2.27
CA ALA A 265 -4.86 24.00 -1.77
C ALA A 265 -4.85 23.99 -0.24
N ILE A 266 -3.65 23.98 0.35
CA ILE A 266 -3.39 24.11 1.78
C ILE A 266 -3.23 25.58 2.11
N TYR A 267 -3.78 26.00 3.24
CA TYR A 267 -3.61 27.29 3.85
C TYR A 267 -3.26 27.14 5.33
N LEU A 268 -2.47 28.06 5.82
CA LEU A 268 -2.23 28.27 7.25
C LEU A 268 -3.14 29.41 7.72
N ASP A 269 -4.10 29.10 8.61
CA ASP A 269 -4.96 30.09 9.22
C ASP A 269 -4.33 30.60 10.52
N LYS A 270 -3.77 31.80 10.48
CA LYS A 270 -3.09 32.45 11.61
C LYS A 270 -4.05 33.15 12.56
N ASN A 271 -5.11 32.48 12.95
CA ASN A 271 -6.21 33.00 13.74
C ASN A 271 -5.94 33.03 15.26
N GLU A 272 -4.79 32.61 15.75
CA GLU A 272 -4.50 32.41 17.19
C GLU A 272 -4.75 33.66 18.06
N ASN A 273 -4.47 34.84 17.50
CA ASN A 273 -4.64 36.10 18.21
C ASN A 273 -5.77 36.97 17.62
N LEU A 274 -6.64 36.39 16.80
CA LEU A 274 -7.80 37.06 16.23
C LEU A 274 -9.05 36.85 17.08
N PRO A 275 -10.06 37.74 17.02
CA PRO A 275 -11.37 37.49 17.57
C PRO A 275 -11.99 36.20 17.05
N GLU A 276 -12.87 35.60 17.86
CA GLU A 276 -13.59 34.36 17.49
C GLU A 276 -14.33 34.53 16.16
N GLY A 277 -14.08 33.62 15.21
CA GLY A 277 -14.66 33.61 13.86
C GLY A 277 -13.92 34.47 12.83
N GLU A 278 -12.86 35.18 13.22
CA GLU A 278 -11.97 35.84 12.27
C GLU A 278 -10.85 34.91 11.80
N HIS A 279 -10.47 35.03 10.55
CA HIS A 279 -9.50 34.17 9.88
C HIS A 279 -8.43 34.98 9.14
N ASP A 280 -7.20 34.45 9.11
CA ASP A 280 -6.07 35.00 8.35
C ASP A 280 -5.40 33.89 7.56
N TYR A 281 -5.91 33.65 6.35
CA TYR A 281 -5.49 32.53 5.49
C TYR A 281 -4.24 32.85 4.67
N HIS A 282 -3.16 32.14 4.92
CA HIS A 282 -1.92 32.21 4.16
C HIS A 282 -1.78 30.98 3.26
N PHE A 283 -1.74 31.21 1.95
CA PHE A 283 -1.61 30.13 0.96
C PHE A 283 -0.23 29.46 1.05
N VAL A 284 -0.23 28.12 1.04
CA VAL A 284 1.00 27.31 1.02
C VAL A 284 1.19 26.62 -0.33
N GLY A 285 0.18 25.93 -0.83
CA GLY A 285 0.25 25.13 -2.04
C GLY A 285 -0.58 23.87 -1.95
N LYS A 286 -0.26 22.85 -2.73
CA LYS A 286 -0.93 21.53 -2.63
C LYS A 286 -0.21 20.59 -1.69
N VAL A 287 1.08 20.79 -1.47
CA VAL A 287 1.96 19.97 -0.64
C VAL A 287 2.80 20.90 0.22
N GLY A 288 3.04 20.53 1.46
CA GLY A 288 3.94 21.21 2.37
C GLY A 288 4.46 20.27 3.45
N LEU A 289 5.60 20.63 4.04
CA LEU A 289 6.22 19.94 5.17
C LEU A 289 6.03 20.78 6.43
N PHE A 290 5.42 20.21 7.46
CA PHE A 290 4.97 20.92 8.64
C PHE A 290 5.40 20.22 9.93
N CYS A 291 5.54 21.01 11.01
CA CYS A 291 5.66 20.51 12.37
C CYS A 291 4.48 21.02 13.21
N PRO A 292 3.92 20.21 14.11
CA PRO A 292 2.97 20.68 15.11
C PRO A 292 3.69 21.57 16.13
N ILE A 293 3.06 22.67 16.49
CA ILE A 293 3.63 23.69 17.38
C ILE A 293 2.73 23.88 18.61
N LYS A 294 3.33 24.01 19.77
CA LYS A 294 2.62 24.25 21.03
C LYS A 294 1.71 25.48 20.93
N PRO A 295 0.50 25.44 21.50
CA PRO A 295 -0.37 26.60 21.56
C PRO A 295 0.35 27.84 22.15
N GLY A 296 0.09 29.02 21.60
CA GLY A 296 0.73 30.25 22.02
C GLY A 296 2.13 30.49 21.45
N CYS A 297 2.67 29.57 20.65
CA CYS A 297 4.00 29.68 20.03
C CYS A 297 3.96 30.11 18.56
N GLY A 298 2.83 30.67 18.08
CA GLY A 298 2.72 31.26 16.75
C GLY A 298 2.47 30.24 15.62
N GLY A 299 1.93 29.08 15.94
CA GLY A 299 1.44 28.12 14.96
C GLY A 299 0.09 28.57 14.36
N ALA A 300 -0.33 27.93 13.28
CA ALA A 300 -1.58 28.18 12.56
C ALA A 300 -2.44 26.91 12.43
N GLU A 301 -3.73 27.04 12.21
CA GLU A 301 -4.57 25.92 11.81
C GLU A 301 -4.25 25.54 10.35
N LEU A 302 -4.14 24.24 10.08
CA LEU A 302 -3.86 23.75 8.74
C LEU A 302 -5.18 23.37 8.07
N VAL A 303 -5.57 24.14 7.07
CA VAL A 303 -6.85 24.00 6.39
C VAL A 303 -6.66 23.85 4.88
N LYS A 304 -7.67 23.22 4.24
CA LYS A 304 -7.74 23.04 2.79
C LYS A 304 -9.03 23.65 2.26
N THR A 305 -9.00 24.14 1.02
CA THR A 305 -10.21 24.57 0.34
C THR A 305 -11.06 23.38 -0.07
N ALA A 306 -12.35 23.51 0.11
CA ALA A 306 -13.37 22.58 -0.37
C ALA A 306 -14.53 23.38 -1.00
N ILE A 307 -15.35 22.77 -1.81
CA ILE A 307 -16.56 23.36 -2.39
C ILE A 307 -17.76 22.78 -1.66
N ASP A 308 -18.63 23.61 -1.14
CA ASP A 308 -19.87 23.17 -0.50
C ASP A 308 -20.93 22.77 -1.56
N LYS A 309 -22.10 22.29 -1.07
CA LYS A 309 -23.22 21.87 -1.93
C LYS A 309 -23.81 23.00 -2.77
N ASP A 310 -23.60 24.23 -2.36
CA ASP A 310 -24.10 25.46 -3.00
C ASP A 310 -23.07 26.09 -3.95
N GLY A 311 -21.87 25.47 -4.06
CA GLY A 311 -20.79 25.91 -4.92
C GLY A 311 -19.88 26.95 -4.29
N ASN A 312 -20.00 27.25 -2.99
CA ASN A 312 -19.15 28.23 -2.31
C ASN A 312 -17.86 27.57 -1.82
N VAL A 313 -16.77 28.32 -1.82
CA VAL A 313 -15.50 27.90 -1.22
C VAL A 313 -15.63 27.91 0.28
N LYS A 314 -15.31 26.80 0.93
CA LYS A 314 -15.15 26.67 2.38
C LYS A 314 -13.75 26.19 2.73
N TYR A 315 -13.39 26.33 4.00
CA TYR A 315 -12.12 25.84 4.52
C TYR A 315 -12.39 24.72 5.54
N ASP A 316 -11.86 23.55 5.27
CA ASP A 316 -11.93 22.38 6.15
C ASP A 316 -10.54 22.06 6.70
N ALA A 317 -10.45 21.52 7.91
CA ALA A 317 -9.16 21.08 8.44
C ALA A 317 -8.52 20.01 7.53
N VAL A 318 -7.22 20.10 7.32
CA VAL A 318 -6.46 19.04 6.65
C VAL A 318 -6.54 17.76 7.49
N THR A 319 -6.65 16.62 6.83
CA THR A 319 -6.77 15.32 7.50
C THR A 319 -5.60 15.11 8.48
N GLY A 320 -5.91 14.71 9.71
CA GLY A 320 -4.92 14.50 10.76
C GLY A 320 -4.28 15.79 11.32
N ALA A 321 -4.78 16.98 10.95
CA ALA A 321 -4.24 18.24 11.47
C ALA A 321 -5.18 18.96 12.45
N LYS A 322 -6.42 18.52 12.56
CA LYS A 322 -7.45 19.16 13.38
C LYS A 322 -7.08 19.12 14.86
N GLY A 323 -7.21 20.26 15.52
CA GLY A 323 -6.98 20.39 16.97
C GLY A 323 -5.53 20.75 17.34
N TYR A 324 -4.64 20.85 16.37
CA TYR A 324 -3.24 21.23 16.55
C TYR A 324 -2.92 22.51 15.78
N ARG A 325 -1.85 23.20 16.22
CA ARG A 325 -1.27 24.34 15.51
C ARG A 325 -0.05 23.86 14.74
N TRP A 326 0.20 24.45 13.56
CA TRP A 326 1.23 24.00 12.63
C TRP A 326 2.09 25.16 12.13
N LEU A 327 3.37 24.90 11.89
CA LEU A 327 4.27 25.74 11.11
C LEU A 327 4.95 24.94 10.01
N GLU A 328 5.30 25.59 8.92
CA GLU A 328 6.17 24.99 7.92
C GLU A 328 7.54 24.66 8.55
N ALA A 329 8.07 23.48 8.25
CA ALA A 329 9.32 22.99 8.84
C ALA A 329 10.51 23.95 8.61
N GLU A 330 10.56 24.62 7.45
CA GLU A 330 11.56 25.65 7.16
C GLU A 330 11.43 26.85 8.12
N MET A 331 10.21 27.25 8.41
CA MET A 331 9.95 28.37 9.35
C MET A 331 10.32 28.00 10.79
N VAL A 332 10.09 26.75 11.20
CA VAL A 332 10.52 26.25 12.52
C VAL A 332 12.03 26.41 12.68
N LYS A 333 12.83 25.99 11.70
CA LYS A 333 14.29 26.18 11.71
C LYS A 333 14.72 27.64 11.64
N THR A 334 14.14 28.38 10.72
CA THR A 334 14.53 29.80 10.49
C THR A 334 14.27 30.65 11.73
N LEU A 335 13.21 30.35 12.48
CA LEU A 335 12.82 31.08 13.68
C LEU A 335 13.42 30.51 14.98
N GLY A 336 14.18 29.38 14.91
CA GLY A 336 14.73 28.70 16.07
C GLY A 336 13.66 28.17 17.02
N LYS A 337 12.60 27.57 16.47
CA LYS A 337 11.41 27.10 17.22
C LYS A 337 11.36 25.57 17.38
N GLU A 338 12.49 24.90 17.28
CA GLU A 338 12.55 23.44 17.46
C GLU A 338 12.07 23.01 18.85
N ASP A 339 12.33 23.81 19.89
CA ASP A 339 11.87 23.55 21.26
C ASP A 339 10.37 23.84 21.46
N ASP A 340 9.74 24.55 20.53
CA ASP A 340 8.30 24.84 20.53
C ASP A 340 7.48 23.73 19.84
N ILE A 341 8.12 22.69 19.30
CA ILE A 341 7.41 21.56 18.68
C ILE A 341 6.55 20.86 19.72
N ASP A 342 5.30 20.59 19.35
CA ASP A 342 4.34 19.93 20.23
C ASP A 342 4.48 18.40 20.19
N LEU A 343 5.31 17.87 21.09
CA LEU A 343 5.54 16.43 21.21
C LEU A 343 4.30 15.66 21.71
N SER A 344 3.28 16.33 22.26
CA SER A 344 2.05 15.66 22.68
C SER A 344 1.32 15.05 21.48
N TYR A 345 1.33 15.73 20.34
CA TYR A 345 0.82 15.21 19.09
C TYR A 345 1.40 13.84 18.72
N TYR A 346 2.70 13.72 18.74
CA TYR A 346 3.39 12.46 18.39
C TYR A 346 3.16 11.37 19.43
N ASN A 347 3.10 11.73 20.71
CA ASN A 347 2.80 10.77 21.77
C ASN A 347 1.38 10.21 21.65
N GLU A 348 0.40 11.02 21.23
CA GLU A 348 -0.95 10.56 20.93
C GLU A 348 -0.98 9.62 19.71
N LEU A 349 -0.16 9.89 18.69
CA LEU A 349 -0.03 8.98 17.54
C LEU A 349 0.59 7.64 17.97
N VAL A 350 1.64 7.67 18.80
CA VAL A 350 2.27 6.46 19.35
C VAL A 350 1.27 5.66 20.17
N ASP A 351 0.54 6.30 21.08
CA ASP A 351 -0.49 5.65 21.91
C ASP A 351 -1.59 5.03 21.04
N SER A 352 -2.07 5.78 20.04
CA SER A 352 -3.06 5.30 19.08
C SER A 352 -2.57 4.12 18.25
N ALA A 353 -1.29 4.09 17.90
CA ALA A 353 -0.72 2.97 17.15
C ALA A 353 -0.68 1.69 17.99
N VAL A 354 -0.36 1.80 19.29
CA VAL A 354 -0.29 0.66 20.21
C VAL A 354 -1.67 0.23 20.69
N HIS A 355 -2.51 1.16 21.16
CA HIS A 355 -3.76 0.87 21.86
C HIS A 355 -5.01 1.12 21.04
N GLY A 356 -4.86 1.61 19.80
CA GLY A 356 -5.98 1.99 18.95
C GLY A 356 -6.56 3.36 19.31
N SER A 357 -7.55 3.80 18.53
CA SER A 357 -8.16 5.13 18.68
C SER A 357 -9.66 5.10 18.48
N GLY A 358 -10.38 6.07 19.08
CA GLY A 358 -11.83 6.16 18.99
C GLY A 358 -12.56 5.22 19.95
N SER A 359 -13.88 5.12 19.81
CA SER A 359 -14.75 4.33 20.68
C SER A 359 -15.94 3.74 19.91
N GLY A 360 -16.56 2.70 20.48
CA GLY A 360 -17.73 2.04 19.89
C GLY A 360 -17.42 1.40 18.52
N ALA A 361 -18.40 1.38 17.63
CA ALA A 361 -18.29 0.76 16.31
C ALA A 361 -17.27 1.43 15.36
N SER A 362 -16.86 2.67 15.67
CA SER A 362 -15.85 3.40 14.88
C SER A 362 -14.44 3.32 15.45
N ARG A 363 -14.21 2.51 16.49
CA ARG A 363 -12.88 2.33 17.08
C ARG A 363 -11.94 1.66 16.06
N LYS A 364 -10.78 2.28 15.88
CA LYS A 364 -9.69 1.69 15.08
C LYS A 364 -8.81 0.87 16.02
N PRO A 365 -8.52 -0.39 15.69
CA PRO A 365 -7.68 -1.23 16.54
C PRO A 365 -6.22 -0.75 16.51
N GLY A 366 -5.50 -1.00 17.62
CA GLY A 366 -4.06 -0.87 17.73
C GLY A 366 -3.37 -2.23 17.74
N ILE A 367 -2.03 -2.21 17.80
CA ILE A 367 -1.22 -3.44 17.78
C ILE A 367 -1.56 -4.37 18.95
N SER A 368 -1.74 -3.81 20.16
CA SER A 368 -2.03 -4.58 21.39
C SER A 368 -3.38 -5.29 21.39
N ASP A 369 -4.27 -4.98 20.47
CA ASP A 369 -5.54 -5.72 20.32
C ASP A 369 -5.33 -7.13 19.73
N PHE A 370 -4.17 -7.39 19.13
CA PHE A 370 -3.88 -8.64 18.42
C PHE A 370 -2.90 -9.57 19.14
N GLY A 371 -2.33 -9.12 20.26
CA GLY A 371 -1.39 -9.92 21.04
C GLY A 371 -0.53 -9.09 21.99
N ASP A 372 0.49 -9.72 22.57
CA ASP A 372 1.42 -9.07 23.49
C ASP A 372 2.39 -8.15 22.73
N PHE A 373 2.25 -6.85 22.94
CA PHE A 373 3.11 -5.84 22.30
C PHE A 373 4.57 -5.96 22.73
N GLU A 374 4.83 -6.27 24.00
CA GLU A 374 6.21 -6.40 24.52
C GLU A 374 6.92 -7.58 23.84
N TRP A 375 6.24 -8.72 23.71
CA TRP A 375 6.78 -9.81 22.90
C TRP A 375 7.03 -9.38 21.46
N PHE A 376 6.09 -8.66 20.86
CA PHE A 376 6.18 -8.27 19.45
C PHE A 376 7.40 -7.37 19.18
N VAL A 377 7.75 -6.44 20.08
CA VAL A 377 8.87 -5.51 19.90
C VAL A 377 10.18 -6.01 20.51
N SER A 378 10.16 -7.12 21.28
CA SER A 378 11.34 -7.67 21.93
C SER A 378 12.26 -8.37 20.92
N ASP A 379 13.56 -8.22 21.11
CA ASP A 379 14.60 -9.00 20.44
C ASP A 379 15.11 -10.15 21.32
N ASP A 380 14.49 -10.37 22.50
CA ASP A 380 14.87 -11.45 23.41
C ASP A 380 14.31 -12.79 22.89
N PRO A 381 15.18 -13.74 22.49
CA PRO A 381 14.75 -15.04 21.98
C PRO A 381 14.12 -15.95 23.04
N TYR A 382 14.19 -15.57 24.32
CA TYR A 382 13.63 -16.34 25.44
C TYR A 382 12.21 -15.91 25.82
N ILE A 383 11.68 -14.84 25.23
CA ILE A 383 10.27 -14.48 25.37
C ILE A 383 9.47 -15.33 24.40
N GLU A 384 8.78 -16.34 24.91
CA GLU A 384 7.93 -17.20 24.10
C GLU A 384 6.76 -16.41 23.49
N ALA A 385 6.47 -16.70 22.24
CA ALA A 385 5.26 -16.19 21.59
C ALA A 385 4.04 -16.60 22.43
N PRO A 386 3.09 -15.67 22.68
CA PRO A 386 1.89 -16.02 23.43
C PRO A 386 1.16 -17.17 22.74
N SER A 387 0.85 -18.22 23.49
CA SER A 387 0.28 -19.48 23.02
C SER A 387 -1.19 -19.39 22.54
N SER A 388 -1.75 -18.21 22.42
CA SER A 388 -3.12 -18.01 21.95
C SER A 388 -3.20 -16.94 20.88
N VAL A 389 -3.07 -17.35 19.64
CA VAL A 389 -3.80 -16.69 18.57
C VAL A 389 -5.26 -16.98 18.84
N ASN A 390 -6.08 -15.97 19.18
CA ASN A 390 -7.54 -16.12 19.24
C ASN A 390 -8.03 -16.56 17.86
N ALA A 391 -8.20 -17.85 17.68
CA ALA A 391 -8.68 -18.47 16.43
C ALA A 391 -10.17 -18.20 16.15
N ASP A 392 -10.87 -17.50 17.05
CA ASP A 392 -12.31 -17.30 17.01
C ASP A 392 -12.77 -15.92 16.53
N MET A 393 -11.89 -15.11 15.97
CA MET A 393 -12.36 -13.91 15.29
C MET A 393 -12.86 -14.27 13.90
N HIS A 394 -14.18 -14.32 13.76
CA HIS A 394 -14.85 -14.33 12.46
C HIS A 394 -14.27 -13.21 11.57
N PRO A 395 -14.13 -13.45 10.24
CA PRO A 395 -13.74 -12.40 9.31
C PRO A 395 -14.66 -11.21 9.56
N VAL A 396 -14.10 -10.07 9.89
CA VAL A 396 -14.87 -8.83 9.96
C VAL A 396 -15.18 -8.49 8.52
N GLU A 397 -16.39 -8.81 8.08
CA GLU A 397 -17.00 -8.21 6.90
C GLU A 397 -17.16 -6.73 7.21
N GLN A 398 -16.13 -5.94 6.93
CA GLN A 398 -16.30 -4.50 6.86
C GLN A 398 -17.03 -4.20 5.56
N PRO A 399 -18.18 -3.48 5.62
CA PRO A 399 -18.76 -2.95 4.41
C PRO A 399 -17.67 -2.11 3.72
N PHE A 400 -17.51 -2.32 2.43
CA PHE A 400 -16.71 -1.43 1.59
C PHE A 400 -17.22 -0.01 1.80
N ASP A 401 -16.52 0.78 2.62
CA ASP A 401 -16.62 2.21 2.48
C ASP A 401 -16.20 2.50 1.05
N THR A 402 -17.17 2.89 0.27
CA THR A 402 -16.97 3.39 -1.07
C THR A 402 -15.97 4.53 -0.96
N ILE A 403 -14.69 4.21 -1.24
CA ILE A 403 -13.74 5.22 -1.66
C ILE A 403 -14.41 5.84 -2.86
N GLU A 404 -14.87 7.08 -2.73
CA GLU A 404 -15.36 7.85 -3.85
C GLU A 404 -14.27 7.81 -4.90
N ASP A 405 -14.56 7.13 -6.02
CA ASP A 405 -13.69 6.84 -7.14
C ASP A 405 -13.29 8.13 -7.87
N ASP A 406 -12.29 8.83 -7.33
CA ASP A 406 -11.63 9.93 -8.06
C ASP A 406 -10.12 9.79 -8.13
N ASP A 407 -9.50 8.80 -7.47
CA ASP A 407 -8.09 8.52 -7.64
C ASP A 407 -7.88 7.33 -8.59
N PRO A 408 -6.98 7.44 -9.56
CA PRO A 408 -6.65 6.32 -10.42
C PRO A 408 -6.05 5.19 -9.56
N PRO A 409 -6.51 3.95 -9.71
CA PRO A 409 -6.22 2.81 -8.80
C PRO A 409 -4.77 2.32 -8.81
N TRP A 410 -3.80 3.10 -9.30
CA TRP A 410 -2.41 2.70 -9.53
C TRP A 410 -1.35 3.64 -8.91
N TYR A 411 -1.75 4.55 -8.01
CA TYR A 411 -0.81 5.34 -7.24
C TYR A 411 -0.72 4.76 -5.83
N ASP A 412 0.14 3.76 -5.66
CA ASP A 412 0.59 3.31 -4.34
C ASP A 412 1.87 4.09 -4.00
N ASP A 413 1.69 5.18 -3.24
CA ASP A 413 2.79 6.04 -2.80
C ASP A 413 3.63 5.43 -1.66
N SER A 414 3.32 4.21 -1.21
CA SER A 414 3.98 3.59 -0.05
C SER A 414 5.47 3.27 -0.27
N GLU A 415 5.93 3.12 -1.51
CA GLU A 415 7.34 2.84 -1.79
C GLU A 415 8.25 4.09 -1.87
N LEU A 416 7.69 5.31 -1.93
CA LEU A 416 8.50 6.52 -2.13
C LEU A 416 9.06 7.12 -0.84
N PHE A 417 8.54 6.74 0.32
CA PHE A 417 8.89 7.37 1.61
C PHE A 417 9.87 6.59 2.49
N MET A 418 10.25 5.36 2.14
CA MET A 418 11.14 4.54 2.99
C MET A 418 12.57 4.40 2.45
N LYS A 419 13.02 5.27 1.54
CA LYS A 419 14.42 5.32 1.10
C LYS A 419 14.95 6.75 1.19
N ARG A 420 15.25 7.17 2.39
CA ARG A 420 16.28 8.19 2.67
C ARG A 420 17.02 7.85 3.93
#